data_4bfbd5c9c1d1d755eff85d2dbc9bd69d
#
_entry.id   4bfbd5c9c1d1d755eff85d2dbc9bd69d
#
_cell.length_a   1.000
_cell.length_b   1.000
_cell.length_c   1.000
_cell.angle_alpha   90.00
_cell.angle_beta   90.00
_cell.angle_gamma   90.00
#
_symmetry.space_group_name_H-M   'P 1'
#
loop_
_entity.id
_entity.type
_entity.pdbx_description
1 polymer ?
#
loop_
_entity_poly.entity_id
_entity_poly.type
_entity_poly.pdbx_seq_one_letter_code
_entity_poly.pdbx_strand_id
1 'polypeptide(L)' 'MRIPRIYHPEPLKNQSTCQLSEDAANHVGRVLRMTEGEQIELFDGSNHIYPSKIIEASKKAVKVEILGC' A
#
# COMPACT_ATOMS: atom_id res chain seq x y z
N MET A 1 -5.15 -6.91 15.58
CA MET A 1 -5.60 -6.11 14.44
C MET A 1 -5.22 -6.76 13.12
N ARG A 2 -6.10 -6.70 12.17
CA ARG A 2 -5.80 -7.24 10.86
C ARG A 2 -5.10 -6.20 10.01
N ILE A 3 -4.08 -6.65 9.28
CA ILE A 3 -3.39 -5.79 8.33
C ILE A 3 -4.21 -5.82 7.04
N PRO A 4 -4.67 -4.67 6.53
CA PRO A 4 -5.46 -4.67 5.30
C PRO A 4 -4.63 -5.05 4.09
N ARG A 5 -5.24 -5.77 3.16
CA ARG A 5 -4.63 -6.13 1.88
C ARG A 5 -5.18 -5.24 0.80
N ILE A 6 -4.27 -4.65 0.05
CA ILE A 6 -4.62 -3.66 -0.98
C ILE A 6 -4.09 -4.15 -2.32
N TYR A 7 -4.95 -4.16 -3.33
CA TYR A 7 -4.54 -4.52 -4.68
C TYR A 7 -3.78 -3.37 -5.33
N HIS A 8 -2.66 -3.69 -5.95
CA HIS A 8 -1.90 -2.73 -6.75
C HIS A 8 -1.78 -3.28 -8.17
N PRO A 9 -2.23 -2.53 -9.19
CA PRO A 9 -2.30 -3.08 -10.55
C PRO A 9 -0.96 -3.21 -11.27
N GLU A 10 0.11 -2.67 -10.72
CA GLU A 10 1.43 -2.72 -11.33
C GLU A 10 2.33 -3.69 -10.58
N PRO A 11 3.32 -4.30 -11.27
CA PRO A 11 4.25 -5.21 -10.60
C PRO A 11 5.02 -4.52 -9.48
N LEU A 12 5.13 -5.21 -8.36
CA LEU A 12 5.83 -4.69 -7.19
C LEU A 12 7.23 -5.27 -7.05
N LYS A 13 7.59 -6.22 -7.88
CA LYS A 13 8.90 -6.84 -7.85
C LYS A 13 9.99 -5.80 -8.12
N ASN A 14 11.03 -5.82 -7.28
CA ASN A 14 12.18 -4.92 -7.39
C ASN A 14 11.88 -3.45 -7.09
N GLN A 15 10.74 -3.17 -6.47
CA GLN A 15 10.42 -1.82 -6.05
C GLN A 15 10.67 -1.67 -4.55
N SER A 16 11.29 -0.58 -4.17
CA SER A 16 11.49 -0.28 -2.75
C SER A 16 10.39 0.61 -2.19
N THR A 17 9.79 1.46 -3.04
CA THR A 17 8.67 2.31 -2.67
C THR A 17 7.63 2.26 -3.77
N CYS A 18 6.41 2.61 -3.43
CA CYS A 18 5.30 2.56 -4.36
C CYS A 18 4.27 3.61 -4.00
N GLN A 19 3.74 4.28 -5.01
CA GLN A 19 2.61 5.17 -4.84
C GLN A 19 1.34 4.38 -5.17
N LEU A 20 0.38 4.36 -4.27
CA LEU A 20 -0.86 3.62 -4.49
C LEU A 20 -1.67 4.27 -5.60
N SER A 21 -2.47 3.44 -6.28
CA SER A 21 -3.42 3.94 -7.26
C SER A 21 -4.44 4.85 -6.57
N GLU A 22 -5.15 5.66 -7.34
CA GLU A 22 -6.15 6.56 -6.80
C GLU A 22 -7.21 5.81 -5.99
N ASP A 23 -7.70 4.69 -6.50
CA ASP A 23 -8.69 3.89 -5.79
C ASP A 23 -8.14 3.31 -4.50
N ALA A 24 -6.93 2.78 -4.53
CA ALA A 24 -6.30 2.24 -3.34
C ALA A 24 -5.99 3.33 -2.32
N ALA A 25 -5.53 4.49 -2.78
CA ALA A 25 -5.26 5.61 -1.89
C ALA A 25 -6.54 6.12 -1.22
N ASN A 26 -7.63 6.18 -1.97
CA ASN A 26 -8.93 6.54 -1.40
C ASN A 26 -9.38 5.53 -0.35
N HIS A 27 -9.21 4.25 -0.64
CA HIS A 27 -9.62 3.21 0.30
C HIS A 27 -8.82 3.31 1.61
N VAL A 28 -7.50 3.44 1.49
CA VAL A 28 -6.62 3.53 2.66
C VAL A 28 -6.86 4.84 3.41
N GLY A 29 -6.95 5.95 2.69
CA GLY A 29 -7.03 7.26 3.33
C GLY A 29 -8.41 7.62 3.86
N ARG A 30 -9.47 7.28 3.12
CA ARG A 30 -10.84 7.67 3.50
C ARG A 30 -11.58 6.59 4.26
N VAL A 31 -11.47 5.35 3.81
CA VAL A 31 -12.23 4.25 4.41
C VAL A 31 -11.52 3.70 5.64
N LEU A 32 -10.24 3.41 5.51
CA LEU A 32 -9.46 2.83 6.60
C LEU A 32 -8.83 3.89 7.50
N ARG A 33 -8.73 5.12 7.02
CA ARG A 33 -8.17 6.26 7.77
C ARG A 33 -6.77 5.97 8.31
N MET A 34 -5.96 5.32 7.49
CA MET A 34 -4.60 4.98 7.87
C MET A 34 -3.66 6.16 7.69
N THR A 35 -2.64 6.21 8.51
CA THR A 35 -1.67 7.30 8.52
C THR A 35 -0.25 6.76 8.39
N GLU A 36 0.72 7.66 8.30
CA GLU A 36 2.13 7.28 8.24
C GLU A 36 2.53 6.37 9.40
N GLY A 37 3.34 5.39 9.09
CA GLY A 37 3.81 4.42 10.06
C GLY A 37 2.95 3.17 10.18
N GLU A 38 1.75 3.19 9.64
CA GLU A 38 0.90 2.01 9.66
C GLU A 38 1.29 1.04 8.55
N GLN A 39 1.05 -0.23 8.78
CA GLN A 39 1.44 -1.29 7.85
C GLN A 39 0.25 -1.78 7.06
N ILE A 40 0.48 -2.02 5.77
CA ILE A 40 -0.51 -2.66 4.90
C ILE A 40 0.19 -3.77 4.12
N GLU A 41 -0.60 -4.62 3.46
CA GLU A 41 -0.08 -5.63 2.56
C GLU A 41 -0.57 -5.32 1.16
N LEU A 42 0.35 -5.32 0.20
CA LEU A 42 0.02 -5.12 -1.21
C LEU A 42 0.08 -6.44 -1.95
N PHE A 43 -0.79 -6.61 -2.93
CA PHE A 43 -0.69 -7.75 -3.85
C PHE A 43 -0.93 -7.26 -5.27
N ASP A 44 -0.20 -7.85 -6.21
CA ASP A 44 -0.24 -7.41 -7.61
C ASP A 44 -0.77 -8.48 -8.56
N GLY A 45 -1.37 -9.54 -8.01
CA GLY A 45 -1.89 -10.63 -8.82
C GLY A 45 -0.88 -11.73 -9.14
N SER A 46 0.34 -11.61 -8.63
CA SER A 46 1.40 -12.59 -8.91
C SER A 46 1.50 -13.69 -7.84
N ASN A 47 0.50 -13.81 -6.98
CA ASN A 47 0.46 -14.74 -5.84
C ASN A 47 1.46 -14.39 -4.74
N HIS A 48 2.02 -13.19 -4.77
CA HIS A 48 2.92 -12.71 -3.73
C HIS A 48 2.26 -11.61 -2.94
N ILE A 49 2.51 -11.59 -1.64
CA ILE A 49 2.05 -10.52 -0.75
C ILE A 49 3.27 -9.72 -0.35
N TYR A 50 3.17 -8.41 -0.50
CA TYR A 50 4.27 -7.49 -0.20
C TYR A 50 3.92 -6.68 1.03
N PRO A 51 4.47 -7.03 2.21
CA PRO A 51 4.26 -6.20 3.39
C PRO A 51 4.87 -4.82 3.16
N SER A 52 4.13 -3.80 3.50
CA SER A 52 4.51 -2.42 3.20
C SER A 52 4.14 -1.52 4.36
N LYS A 53 4.85 -0.40 4.46
CA LYS A 53 4.62 0.59 5.50
C LYS A 53 4.31 1.93 4.87
N ILE A 54 3.28 2.59 5.35
CA ILE A 54 2.90 3.90 4.83
C ILE A 54 3.94 4.93 5.25
N ILE A 55 4.58 5.57 4.27
CA ILE A 55 5.59 6.59 4.51
C ILE A 55 5.08 7.98 4.21
N GLU A 56 3.99 8.10 3.47
CA GLU A 56 3.35 9.37 3.20
C GLU A 56 1.86 9.13 2.98
N ALA A 57 1.04 9.85 3.71
CA ALA A 57 -0.41 9.78 3.55
C ALA A 57 -0.95 11.19 3.38
N SER A 58 -1.36 11.52 2.17
CA SER A 58 -1.96 12.82 1.86
C SER A 58 -3.34 12.61 1.27
N LYS A 59 -4.07 13.71 1.09
CA LYS A 59 -5.41 13.63 0.52
C LYS A 59 -5.41 13.16 -0.93
N LYS A 60 -4.31 13.32 -1.63
CA LYS A 60 -4.22 13.02 -3.05
C LYS A 60 -3.41 11.78 -3.37
N ALA A 61 -2.54 11.37 -2.47
CA ALA A 61 -1.65 10.25 -2.73
C ALA A 61 -1.23 9.58 -1.44
N VAL A 62 -1.01 8.28 -1.53
CA VAL A 62 -0.45 7.50 -0.43
C VAL A 62 0.77 6.78 -0.97
N LYS A 63 1.90 6.96 -0.32
CA LYS A 63 3.13 6.26 -0.66
C LYS A 63 3.50 5.28 0.43
N VAL A 64 4.01 4.15 0.02
CA VAL A 64 4.40 3.09 0.95
C VAL A 64 5.82 2.63 0.64
N GLU A 65 6.50 2.15 1.66
CA GLU A 65 7.78 1.47 1.53
C GLU A 65 7.52 -0.02 1.53
N ILE A 66 8.03 -0.73 0.52
CA ILE A 66 7.85 -2.18 0.42
C ILE A 66 8.91 -2.85 1.28
N LEU A 67 8.47 -3.62 2.27
CA LEU A 67 9.36 -4.22 3.25
C LEU A 67 9.88 -5.59 2.83
N GLY A 68 9.27 -6.20 1.81
CA GLY A 68 9.69 -7.50 1.32
C GLY A 68 8.59 -8.17 0.52
N CYS A 69 8.70 -9.45 0.34
CA CYS A 69 7.65 -10.22 -0.32
C CYS A 69 7.53 -11.61 0.28
#